data_13e7cc32325d98c3cda02b04c541c1df
#
_entry.id   13e7cc32325d98c3cda02b04c541c1df
#
_cell.length_a   1.000
_cell.length_b   1.000
_cell.length_c   1.000
_cell.angle_alpha   90.00
_cell.angle_beta   90.00
_cell.angle_gamma   90.00
#
_symmetry.space_group_name_H-M   'P 1'
#
loop_
_entity.id
_entity.type
_entity.pdbx_description
1 polymer ?
#
loop_
_entity_poly.entity_id
_entity_poly.type
_entity_poly.pdbx_seq_one_letter_code
_entity_poly.pdbx_strand_id
1 'polypeptide(L)'
;MHKLERLLRPKSIAVFGGVQAAAVVAQSIKMGFAGEIWPVHPTKDEVAGRKAYRSVADLPGAPDAAFVGVNRHLTIEVIKALAERGAGGAVCFAAGFLETEAYDEDGERLQAELVAAAGQMPIIGPNCYGLINYADGALLWPDQHGGIRLGDDGKGVAIITQSSNIAINMTMQKRGLPIAYIMTAGNQAQTGLSEMALGLIEDDRVTALGLHIEAFDSVAGFERLAARARELKKPVIAMKVGRSEQARQATVSHTASLAGSDAASGAFLKRLGIARIDSIPAFIETLKLLHITGPLPGYTLSSMSCSGGEASVMADSAEGRLVRFPLLADQHRAHVKSTLGPLVAVANPLDYHTFIWNNEPAMTATFTAMVSGGFDLNMLVLDFPRPDRCSVTDWWATLRAFESALKSNKAKGAIVSSLPENLPEEYTAELMARGMVPLFGISEAMDAAQAAAFIGWAWREPQ
;
A
#
# COMPACT_ATOMS: atom_id res chain seq x y z
N MET A 1 10.76 15.72 -15.90
CA MET A 1 11.06 14.32 -15.56
C MET A 1 11.54 14.29 -14.13
N HIS A 2 10.92 13.48 -13.25
CA HIS A 2 11.35 13.38 -11.86
C HIS A 2 12.73 12.72 -11.77
N LYS A 3 13.61 13.18 -10.85
CA LYS A 3 15.00 12.67 -10.80
C LYS A 3 15.12 11.16 -10.55
N LEU A 4 14.06 10.55 -9.96
CA LEU A 4 14.01 9.11 -9.71
C LEU A 4 13.42 8.29 -10.87
N GLU A 5 12.94 8.89 -11.95
CA GLU A 5 12.19 8.19 -12.99
C GLU A 5 12.95 7.02 -13.60
N ARG A 6 14.24 7.20 -13.94
CA ARG A 6 15.08 6.13 -14.49
C ARG A 6 15.26 4.98 -13.49
N LEU A 7 15.45 5.30 -12.20
CA LEU A 7 15.59 4.30 -11.14
C LEU A 7 14.28 3.53 -10.90
N LEU A 8 13.14 4.22 -10.90
CA LEU A 8 11.83 3.63 -10.63
C LEU A 8 11.28 2.81 -11.80
N ARG A 9 11.57 3.22 -13.04
CA ARG A 9 11.09 2.62 -14.30
C ARG A 9 12.25 2.31 -15.25
N PRO A 10 13.19 1.44 -14.84
CA PRO A 10 14.40 1.18 -15.60
C PRO A 10 14.09 0.39 -16.88
N LYS A 11 14.88 0.67 -17.93
CA LYS A 11 15.00 -0.15 -19.13
C LYS A 11 16.25 -1.04 -19.07
N SER A 12 17.20 -0.72 -18.17
CA SER A 12 18.41 -1.49 -17.92
C SER A 12 18.75 -1.48 -16.43
N ILE A 13 19.16 -2.63 -15.91
CA ILE A 13 19.53 -2.85 -14.50
C ILE A 13 20.94 -3.41 -14.44
N ALA A 14 21.86 -2.70 -13.74
CA ALA A 14 23.15 -3.26 -13.37
C ALA A 14 23.10 -3.85 -11.95
N VAL A 15 23.70 -5.04 -11.76
CA VAL A 15 23.57 -5.78 -10.49
C VAL A 15 24.95 -6.21 -9.99
N PHE A 16 25.36 -5.68 -8.82
CA PHE A 16 26.67 -5.90 -8.24
C PHE A 16 26.58 -6.77 -6.98
N GLY A 17 27.43 -7.79 -6.87
CA GLY A 17 27.58 -8.59 -5.67
C GLY A 17 27.55 -10.09 -5.90
N GLY A 18 27.43 -10.84 -4.80
CA GLY A 18 27.45 -12.31 -4.78
C GLY A 18 26.04 -12.93 -4.85
N VAL A 19 25.63 -13.58 -3.73
CA VAL A 19 24.35 -14.30 -3.64
C VAL A 19 23.15 -13.35 -3.80
N GLN A 20 23.21 -12.16 -3.19
CA GLN A 20 22.16 -11.16 -3.27
C GLN A 20 21.97 -10.66 -4.73
N ALA A 21 23.06 -10.44 -5.44
CA ALA A 21 23.01 -10.06 -6.84
C ALA A 21 22.38 -11.16 -7.72
N ALA A 22 22.73 -12.43 -7.47
CA ALA A 22 22.13 -13.55 -8.19
C ALA A 22 20.61 -13.63 -7.93
N ALA A 23 20.16 -13.37 -6.68
CA ALA A 23 18.75 -13.33 -6.34
C ALA A 23 18.03 -12.20 -7.10
N VAL A 24 18.58 -10.99 -7.15
CA VAL A 24 18.01 -9.84 -7.91
C VAL A 24 17.83 -10.19 -9.39
N VAL A 25 18.85 -10.79 -10.02
CA VAL A 25 18.80 -11.22 -11.42
C VAL A 25 17.69 -12.27 -11.63
N ALA A 26 17.68 -13.33 -10.79
CA ALA A 26 16.70 -14.41 -10.88
C ALA A 26 15.26 -13.91 -10.67
N GLN A 27 15.04 -13.02 -9.70
CA GLN A 27 13.74 -12.44 -9.40
C GLN A 27 13.22 -11.57 -10.55
N SER A 28 14.06 -10.72 -11.13
CA SER A 28 13.69 -9.90 -12.28
C SER A 28 13.35 -10.74 -13.52
N ILE A 29 14.11 -11.82 -13.77
CA ILE A 29 13.79 -12.77 -14.84
C ILE A 29 12.44 -13.47 -14.58
N LYS A 30 12.24 -13.99 -13.36
CA LYS A 30 11.00 -14.65 -12.95
C LYS A 30 9.79 -13.73 -13.08
N MET A 31 9.95 -12.45 -12.77
CA MET A 31 8.89 -11.43 -12.85
C MET A 31 8.63 -10.95 -14.29
N GLY A 32 9.42 -11.42 -15.26
CA GLY A 32 9.24 -11.06 -16.67
C GLY A 32 9.68 -9.62 -16.99
N PHE A 33 10.75 -9.15 -16.36
CA PHE A 33 11.32 -7.86 -16.72
C PHE A 33 11.79 -7.88 -18.17
N ALA A 34 11.27 -6.97 -18.99
CA ALA A 34 11.57 -6.91 -20.42
C ALA A 34 12.85 -6.13 -20.76
N GLY A 35 13.43 -5.43 -19.78
CA GLY A 35 14.64 -4.65 -19.97
C GLY A 35 15.92 -5.48 -19.90
N GLU A 36 17.04 -4.82 -20.08
CA GLU A 36 18.36 -5.42 -20.00
C GLU A 36 18.81 -5.63 -18.54
N ILE A 37 19.40 -6.79 -18.25
CA ILE A 37 19.98 -7.10 -16.94
C ILE A 37 21.48 -7.35 -17.11
N TRP A 38 22.29 -6.54 -16.47
CA TRP A 38 23.75 -6.53 -16.54
C TRP A 38 24.39 -6.88 -15.20
N PRO A 39 24.58 -8.18 -14.89
CA PRO A 39 25.36 -8.56 -13.70
C PRO A 39 26.81 -8.10 -13.82
N VAL A 40 27.38 -7.65 -12.71
CA VAL A 40 28.79 -7.26 -12.63
C VAL A 40 29.48 -8.10 -11.57
N HIS A 41 30.49 -8.86 -11.98
CA HIS A 41 31.24 -9.73 -11.08
C HIS A 41 32.71 -9.83 -11.52
N PRO A 42 33.71 -9.64 -10.62
CA PRO A 42 35.11 -9.52 -11.01
C PRO A 42 35.69 -10.80 -11.62
N THR A 43 35.14 -11.96 -11.29
CA THR A 43 35.72 -13.26 -11.69
C THR A 43 34.77 -14.20 -12.42
N LYS A 44 33.44 -14.05 -12.29
CA LYS A 44 32.45 -14.91 -12.94
C LYS A 44 32.12 -14.42 -14.34
N ASP A 45 31.95 -15.32 -15.30
CA ASP A 45 31.49 -15.00 -16.65
C ASP A 45 29.96 -14.92 -16.74
N GLU A 46 29.28 -15.53 -15.76
CA GLU A 46 27.82 -15.61 -15.72
C GLU A 46 27.29 -15.52 -14.28
N VAL A 47 26.15 -14.87 -14.09
CA VAL A 47 25.38 -14.80 -12.86
C VAL A 47 23.90 -15.07 -13.18
N ALA A 48 23.32 -16.09 -12.58
CA ALA A 48 21.92 -16.50 -12.74
C ALA A 48 21.47 -16.58 -14.22
N GLY A 49 22.31 -17.17 -15.10
CA GLY A 49 22.02 -17.36 -16.52
C GLY A 49 22.20 -16.13 -17.39
N ARG A 50 22.81 -15.05 -16.87
CA ARG A 50 23.11 -13.84 -17.62
C ARG A 50 24.62 -13.59 -17.67
N LYS A 51 25.12 -13.17 -18.86
CA LYS A 51 26.52 -12.76 -19.02
C LYS A 51 26.90 -11.71 -18.00
N ALA A 52 27.99 -11.91 -17.28
CA ALA A 52 28.53 -10.96 -16.32
C ALA A 52 29.63 -10.08 -16.96
N TYR A 53 29.63 -8.82 -16.56
CA TYR A 53 30.66 -7.84 -16.89
C TYR A 53 31.68 -7.76 -15.75
N ARG A 54 32.92 -7.32 -16.03
CA ARG A 54 33.98 -7.28 -15.02
C ARG A 54 33.91 -6.04 -14.12
N SER A 55 33.47 -4.92 -14.68
CA SER A 55 33.43 -3.61 -14.00
C SER A 55 32.31 -2.74 -14.58
N VAL A 56 32.08 -1.57 -13.97
CA VAL A 56 31.19 -0.52 -14.52
C VAL A 56 31.64 -0.05 -15.90
N ALA A 57 32.96 0.00 -16.16
CA ALA A 57 33.51 0.45 -17.43
C ALA A 57 33.15 -0.47 -18.60
N ASP A 58 32.96 -1.78 -18.32
CA ASP A 58 32.66 -2.79 -19.35
C ASP A 58 31.16 -2.88 -19.68
N LEU A 59 30.29 -2.16 -18.96
CA LEU A 59 28.83 -2.17 -19.22
C LEU A 59 28.54 -1.62 -20.63
N PRO A 60 27.50 -2.14 -21.32
CA PRO A 60 27.10 -1.67 -22.65
C PRO A 60 26.71 -0.19 -22.70
N GLY A 61 26.29 0.37 -21.57
CA GLY A 61 25.86 1.76 -21.45
C GLY A 61 25.74 2.21 -20.00
N ALA A 62 25.19 3.40 -19.78
CA ALA A 62 24.83 3.88 -18.45
C ALA A 62 23.53 3.17 -17.99
N PRO A 63 23.52 2.37 -16.93
CA PRO A 63 22.31 1.69 -16.47
C PRO A 63 21.28 2.70 -15.95
N ASP A 64 19.98 2.41 -16.15
CA ASP A 64 18.93 3.23 -15.56
C ASP A 64 18.86 3.03 -14.06
N ALA A 65 19.03 1.80 -13.60
CA ALA A 65 19.04 1.46 -12.20
C ALA A 65 20.21 0.52 -11.88
N ALA A 66 20.70 0.58 -10.65
CA ALA A 66 21.70 -0.36 -10.16
C ALA A 66 21.33 -0.91 -8.78
N PHE A 67 21.57 -2.20 -8.56
CA PHE A 67 21.57 -2.83 -7.24
C PHE A 67 23.02 -3.07 -6.82
N VAL A 68 23.40 -2.51 -5.67
CA VAL A 68 24.78 -2.58 -5.16
C VAL A 68 24.79 -3.41 -3.87
N GLY A 69 25.01 -4.72 -4.02
CA GLY A 69 25.02 -5.73 -2.95
C GLY A 69 26.44 -6.19 -2.59
N VAL A 70 27.36 -5.25 -2.40
CA VAL A 70 28.75 -5.48 -1.96
C VAL A 70 28.99 -4.84 -0.58
N ASN A 71 30.16 -5.05 0.04
CA ASN A 71 30.46 -4.43 1.32
C ASN A 71 30.50 -2.88 1.26
N ARG A 72 30.40 -2.22 2.42
CA ARG A 72 30.25 -0.75 2.52
C ARG A 72 31.36 0.06 1.81
N HIS A 73 32.62 -0.38 1.86
CA HIS A 73 33.72 0.32 1.21
C HIS A 73 33.64 0.20 -0.31
N LEU A 74 33.44 -1.01 -0.81
CA LEU A 74 33.29 -1.26 -2.24
C LEU A 74 31.99 -0.62 -2.78
N THR A 75 30.96 -0.47 -1.95
CA THR A 75 29.74 0.26 -2.31
C THR A 75 30.04 1.70 -2.70
N ILE A 76 30.90 2.42 -1.95
CA ILE A 76 31.29 3.80 -2.26
C ILE A 76 32.02 3.87 -3.61
N GLU A 77 32.95 2.95 -3.87
CA GLU A 77 33.69 2.89 -5.15
C GLU A 77 32.76 2.62 -6.33
N VAL A 78 31.84 1.66 -6.19
CA VAL A 78 30.87 1.31 -7.25
C VAL A 78 29.91 2.47 -7.50
N ILE A 79 29.42 3.15 -6.46
CA ILE A 79 28.53 4.31 -6.58
C ILE A 79 29.24 5.46 -7.31
N LYS A 80 30.50 5.72 -7.00
CA LYS A 80 31.30 6.72 -7.71
C LYS A 80 31.40 6.40 -9.20
N ALA A 81 31.77 5.17 -9.54
CA ALA A 81 31.90 4.73 -10.93
C ALA A 81 30.56 4.78 -11.69
N LEU A 82 29.44 4.42 -11.04
CA LEU A 82 28.09 4.52 -11.61
C LEU A 82 27.69 5.98 -11.86
N ALA A 83 27.98 6.89 -10.93
CA ALA A 83 27.71 8.32 -11.07
C ALA A 83 28.52 8.92 -12.23
N GLU A 84 29.82 8.61 -12.33
CA GLU A 84 30.68 9.02 -13.44
C GLU A 84 30.20 8.45 -14.78
N ARG A 85 29.64 7.24 -14.81
CA ARG A 85 29.05 6.61 -16.00
C ARG A 85 27.73 7.23 -16.42
N GLY A 86 27.06 8.03 -15.54
CA GLY A 86 25.75 8.64 -15.79
C GLY A 86 24.57 7.68 -15.54
N ALA A 87 24.69 6.75 -14.59
CA ALA A 87 23.60 5.89 -14.17
C ALA A 87 22.40 6.71 -13.68
N GLY A 88 21.19 6.16 -13.82
CA GLY A 88 19.95 6.84 -13.42
C GLY A 88 19.68 6.82 -11.92
N GLY A 89 20.28 5.88 -11.19
CA GLY A 89 20.21 5.77 -9.74
C GLY A 89 20.60 4.38 -9.23
N ALA A 90 20.75 4.25 -7.91
CA ALA A 90 21.16 2.98 -7.31
C ALA A 90 20.45 2.68 -5.98
N VAL A 91 20.28 1.39 -5.69
CA VAL A 91 19.95 0.84 -4.39
C VAL A 91 21.25 0.39 -3.71
N CYS A 92 21.52 0.90 -2.51
CA CYS A 92 22.66 0.54 -1.69
C CYS A 92 22.22 -0.43 -0.58
N PHE A 93 22.52 -1.73 -0.77
CA PHE A 93 22.06 -2.78 0.14
C PHE A 93 22.88 -2.85 1.43
N ALA A 94 24.18 -2.54 1.38
CA ALA A 94 25.08 -2.74 2.49
C ALA A 94 24.66 -1.96 3.75
N ALA A 95 24.80 -2.61 4.90
CA ALA A 95 24.79 -1.99 6.22
C ALA A 95 26.21 -1.58 6.66
N GLY A 96 26.33 -0.92 7.82
CA GLY A 96 27.60 -0.44 8.37
C GLY A 96 27.88 1.02 8.07
N PHE A 97 26.84 1.83 7.97
CA PHE A 97 26.90 3.28 7.82
C PHE A 97 26.36 3.97 9.09
N LEU A 98 25.65 5.05 8.98
CA LEU A 98 25.19 5.86 10.13
C LEU A 98 24.41 5.05 11.18
N GLU A 99 23.67 4.01 10.79
CA GLU A 99 22.90 3.16 11.70
C GLU A 99 23.78 2.38 12.68
N THR A 100 25.09 2.31 12.47
CA THR A 100 26.04 1.64 13.36
C THR A 100 26.82 2.59 14.26
N GLU A 101 26.51 3.90 14.26
CA GLU A 101 27.26 4.93 15.00
C GLU A 101 27.48 4.58 16.48
N ALA A 102 26.53 3.91 17.13
CA ALA A 102 26.66 3.46 18.51
C ALA A 102 27.77 2.40 18.72
N TYR A 103 28.27 1.76 17.66
CA TYR A 103 29.20 0.63 17.71
C TYR A 103 30.41 0.79 16.78
N ASP A 104 30.38 1.74 15.86
CA ASP A 104 31.39 1.94 14.81
C ASP A 104 31.53 3.43 14.48
N GLU A 105 32.64 4.04 14.92
CA GLU A 105 32.95 5.46 14.73
C GLU A 105 33.10 5.88 13.26
N ASP A 106 33.26 4.92 12.33
CA ASP A 106 33.41 5.18 10.90
C ASP A 106 32.08 5.35 10.15
N GLY A 107 30.96 4.96 10.76
CA GLY A 107 29.65 4.90 10.09
C GLY A 107 29.20 6.24 9.48
N GLU A 108 29.28 7.33 10.23
CA GLU A 108 28.92 8.68 9.77
C GLU A 108 29.85 9.14 8.63
N ARG A 109 31.15 8.96 8.76
CA ARG A 109 32.13 9.33 7.74
C ARG A 109 31.90 8.58 6.43
N LEU A 110 31.68 7.27 6.50
CA LEU A 110 31.41 6.43 5.33
C LEU A 110 30.08 6.81 4.64
N GLN A 111 29.05 7.17 5.40
CA GLN A 111 27.81 7.67 4.81
C GLN A 111 28.03 9.01 4.08
N ALA A 112 28.78 9.92 4.66
CA ALA A 112 29.12 11.18 3.99
C ALA A 112 29.94 10.94 2.71
N GLU A 113 30.90 10.03 2.73
CA GLU A 113 31.67 9.62 1.54
C GLU A 113 30.77 9.00 0.47
N LEU A 114 29.82 8.15 0.84
CA LEU A 114 28.83 7.55 -0.06
C LEU A 114 27.99 8.63 -0.76
N VAL A 115 27.46 9.60 -0.01
CA VAL A 115 26.67 10.71 -0.56
C VAL A 115 27.51 11.57 -1.49
N ALA A 116 28.76 11.87 -1.12
CA ALA A 116 29.69 12.61 -1.97
C ALA A 116 30.01 11.86 -3.27
N ALA A 117 30.20 10.53 -3.20
CA ALA A 117 30.44 9.67 -4.36
C ALA A 117 29.25 9.62 -5.33
N ALA A 118 28.03 9.61 -4.78
CA ALA A 118 26.79 9.62 -5.58
C ALA A 118 26.57 10.96 -6.31
N GLY A 119 27.00 12.09 -5.72
CA GLY A 119 26.81 13.41 -6.31
C GLY A 119 25.35 13.70 -6.62
N GLN A 120 25.00 13.89 -7.89
CA GLN A 120 23.63 14.14 -8.34
C GLN A 120 22.85 12.86 -8.68
N MET A 121 23.52 11.70 -8.79
CA MET A 121 22.87 10.42 -9.02
C MET A 121 22.09 10.01 -7.77
N PRO A 122 20.75 9.78 -7.86
CA PRO A 122 19.96 9.41 -6.70
C PRO A 122 20.35 8.01 -6.19
N ILE A 123 20.47 7.88 -4.86
CA ILE A 123 20.66 6.61 -4.17
C ILE A 123 19.56 6.37 -3.15
N ILE A 124 19.12 5.13 -3.02
CA ILE A 124 18.19 4.64 -1.99
C ILE A 124 19.00 3.85 -0.96
N GLY A 125 18.72 4.04 0.30
CA GLY A 125 19.44 3.44 1.41
C GLY A 125 20.55 4.36 1.93
N PRO A 126 21.71 3.83 2.37
CA PRO A 126 22.08 2.41 2.48
C PRO A 126 21.25 1.64 3.52
N ASN A 127 21.65 0.41 3.82
CA ASN A 127 20.96 -0.45 4.78
C ASN A 127 19.48 -0.68 4.42
N CYS A 128 19.21 -1.05 3.17
CA CYS A 128 17.85 -1.32 2.69
C CYS A 128 17.81 -2.46 1.67
N TYR A 129 16.67 -3.16 1.58
CA TYR A 129 16.48 -4.20 0.57
C TYR A 129 16.22 -3.64 -0.83
N GLY A 130 15.64 -2.44 -0.93
CA GLY A 130 15.53 -1.72 -2.18
C GLY A 130 14.12 -1.55 -2.72
N LEU A 131 13.92 -1.90 -3.98
CA LEU A 131 12.74 -1.58 -4.76
C LEU A 131 12.20 -2.82 -5.47
N ILE A 132 10.90 -3.04 -5.38
CA ILE A 132 10.14 -3.94 -6.24
C ILE A 132 9.17 -3.12 -7.08
N ASN A 133 9.31 -3.18 -8.39
CA ASN A 133 8.35 -2.63 -9.34
C ASN A 133 7.58 -3.78 -10.01
N TYR A 134 6.39 -4.08 -9.49
CA TYR A 134 5.52 -5.12 -10.04
C TYR A 134 4.85 -4.71 -11.35
N ALA A 135 4.80 -3.42 -11.65
CA ALA A 135 4.20 -2.93 -12.88
C ALA A 135 5.09 -3.18 -14.12
N ASP A 136 6.42 -3.13 -13.97
CA ASP A 136 7.37 -3.40 -15.05
C ASP A 136 8.13 -4.73 -14.86
N GLY A 137 8.01 -5.36 -13.68
CA GLY A 137 8.75 -6.59 -13.33
C GLY A 137 10.22 -6.34 -12.98
N ALA A 138 10.59 -5.09 -12.68
CA ALA A 138 11.95 -4.71 -12.32
C ALA A 138 12.15 -4.84 -10.80
N LEU A 139 12.94 -5.80 -10.37
CA LEU A 139 13.22 -6.07 -8.97
C LEU A 139 14.66 -5.77 -8.63
N LEU A 140 14.90 -4.68 -7.93
CA LEU A 140 16.16 -4.38 -7.26
C LEU A 140 16.04 -4.87 -5.80
N TRP A 141 15.77 -6.17 -5.65
CA TRP A 141 15.34 -6.79 -4.40
C TRP A 141 15.98 -8.19 -4.22
N PRO A 142 16.77 -8.40 -3.15
CA PRO A 142 17.60 -9.61 -3.02
C PRO A 142 16.93 -10.78 -2.29
N ASP A 143 15.70 -10.60 -1.77
CA ASP A 143 15.03 -11.58 -0.92
C ASP A 143 13.69 -12.04 -1.50
N GLN A 144 13.02 -12.97 -0.82
CA GLN A 144 11.72 -13.47 -1.20
C GLN A 144 10.64 -12.37 -1.14
N HIS A 145 9.63 -12.50 -1.95
CA HIS A 145 8.43 -11.68 -1.94
C HIS A 145 7.22 -12.51 -2.41
N GLY A 146 6.01 -12.15 -1.94
CA GLY A 146 4.76 -12.82 -2.28
C GLY A 146 3.93 -12.10 -3.35
N GLY A 147 4.37 -10.95 -3.85
CA GLY A 147 3.61 -10.18 -4.82
C GLY A 147 3.67 -10.78 -6.23
N ILE A 148 2.70 -10.37 -7.04
CA ILE A 148 2.55 -10.77 -8.44
C ILE A 148 2.71 -9.57 -9.37
N ARG A 149 3.14 -9.83 -10.60
CA ARG A 149 3.18 -8.78 -11.63
C ARG A 149 1.79 -8.27 -11.94
N LEU A 150 1.64 -6.95 -12.06
CA LEU A 150 0.43 -6.36 -12.61
C LEU A 150 0.33 -6.65 -14.11
N GLY A 151 -0.90 -6.76 -14.63
CA GLY A 151 -1.14 -6.80 -16.08
C GLY A 151 -0.73 -5.49 -16.77
N ASP A 152 -0.69 -5.50 -18.10
CA ASP A 152 -0.17 -4.37 -18.89
C ASP A 152 -0.85 -3.02 -18.60
N ASP A 153 -2.16 -3.02 -18.37
CA ASP A 153 -2.95 -1.85 -17.96
C ASP A 153 -3.22 -1.83 -16.44
N GLY A 154 -2.54 -2.68 -15.68
CA GLY A 154 -2.78 -2.88 -14.27
C GLY A 154 -2.38 -1.66 -13.44
N LYS A 155 -3.24 -1.31 -12.49
CA LYS A 155 -2.99 -0.28 -11.48
C LYS A 155 -2.91 -0.90 -10.10
N GLY A 156 -2.16 -0.29 -9.22
CA GLY A 156 -2.00 -0.75 -7.85
C GLY A 156 -1.59 0.39 -6.93
N VAL A 157 -1.35 0.06 -5.69
CA VAL A 157 -0.84 1.02 -4.70
C VAL A 157 0.69 0.99 -4.66
N ALA A 158 1.28 2.08 -4.21
CA ALA A 158 2.69 2.09 -3.84
C ALA A 158 2.84 2.10 -2.32
N ILE A 159 3.82 1.36 -1.81
CA ILE A 159 4.12 1.29 -0.37
C ILE A 159 5.60 1.60 -0.17
N ILE A 160 5.90 2.52 0.73
CA ILE A 160 7.27 2.77 1.20
C ILE A 160 7.34 2.48 2.70
N THR A 161 8.36 1.76 3.10
CA THR A 161 8.60 1.43 4.51
C THR A 161 10.06 1.68 4.89
N GLN A 162 10.29 2.12 6.13
CA GLN A 162 11.64 2.20 6.68
C GLN A 162 12.13 0.84 7.22
N SER A 163 11.25 -0.17 7.27
CA SER A 163 11.58 -1.54 7.66
C SER A 163 11.48 -2.50 6.48
N SER A 164 12.58 -3.14 6.12
CA SER A 164 12.60 -4.14 5.04
C SER A 164 11.76 -5.38 5.37
N ASN A 165 11.76 -5.82 6.63
CA ASN A 165 10.94 -6.97 7.03
C ASN A 165 9.44 -6.70 6.98
N ILE A 166 8.99 -5.49 7.34
CA ILE A 166 7.59 -5.09 7.18
C ILE A 166 7.21 -5.06 5.69
N ALA A 167 8.10 -4.59 4.81
CA ALA A 167 7.89 -4.65 3.37
C ALA A 167 7.67 -6.08 2.87
N ILE A 168 8.54 -7.02 3.26
CA ILE A 168 8.40 -8.45 2.91
C ILE A 168 7.02 -8.97 3.35
N ASN A 169 6.67 -8.74 4.61
CA ASN A 169 5.39 -9.21 5.18
C ASN A 169 4.19 -8.64 4.43
N MET A 170 4.24 -7.37 4.02
CA MET A 170 3.17 -6.77 3.23
C MET A 170 3.05 -7.39 1.84
N THR A 171 4.15 -7.88 1.24
CA THR A 171 4.06 -8.61 -0.04
C THR A 171 3.45 -10.00 0.11
N MET A 172 3.49 -10.62 1.31
CA MET A 172 2.95 -11.94 1.59
C MET A 172 1.46 -11.93 1.97
N GLN A 173 0.80 -10.78 1.89
CA GLN A 173 -0.63 -10.66 2.23
C GLN A 173 -1.50 -11.49 1.27
N LYS A 174 -2.57 -12.08 1.80
CA LYS A 174 -3.60 -12.82 1.07
C LYS A 174 -4.93 -12.07 1.06
N ARG A 175 -4.88 -10.74 1.01
CA ARG A 175 -6.05 -9.87 1.10
C ARG A 175 -6.41 -9.23 -0.23
N GLY A 176 -5.69 -9.61 -1.31
CA GLY A 176 -5.95 -9.16 -2.67
C GLY A 176 -5.58 -7.71 -2.96
N LEU A 177 -4.77 -7.04 -2.12
CA LEU A 177 -4.30 -5.68 -2.42
C LEU A 177 -3.38 -5.69 -3.65
N PRO A 178 -3.74 -5.03 -4.77
CA PRO A 178 -2.85 -4.90 -5.91
C PRO A 178 -1.75 -3.88 -5.59
N ILE A 179 -0.50 -4.33 -5.68
CA ILE A 179 0.69 -3.52 -5.38
C ILE A 179 1.44 -3.25 -6.68
N ALA A 180 1.65 -1.97 -6.99
CA ALA A 180 2.49 -1.54 -8.12
C ALA A 180 3.96 -1.43 -7.70
N TYR A 181 4.22 -0.88 -6.51
CA TYR A 181 5.56 -0.68 -5.99
C TYR A 181 5.67 -1.02 -4.51
N ILE A 182 6.77 -1.66 -4.13
CA ILE A 182 7.26 -1.74 -2.75
C ILE A 182 8.67 -1.14 -2.73
N MET A 183 8.94 -0.25 -1.78
CA MET A 183 10.24 0.36 -1.60
C MET A 183 10.62 0.41 -0.13
N THR A 184 11.90 0.20 0.16
CA THR A 184 12.45 0.36 1.49
C THR A 184 13.44 1.52 1.52
N ALA A 185 13.28 2.42 2.50
CA ALA A 185 14.02 3.68 2.54
C ALA A 185 15.44 3.53 3.14
N GLY A 186 15.65 2.56 4.04
CA GLY A 186 16.92 2.42 4.76
C GLY A 186 17.29 3.67 5.53
N ASN A 187 18.59 4.01 5.52
CA ASN A 187 19.12 5.18 6.23
C ASN A 187 18.72 6.54 5.61
N GLN A 188 18.16 6.55 4.38
CA GLN A 188 17.78 7.79 3.69
C GLN A 188 18.95 8.79 3.56
N ALA A 189 20.14 8.28 3.27
CA ALA A 189 21.37 9.08 3.30
C ALA A 189 21.36 10.28 2.34
N GLN A 190 20.73 10.14 1.17
CA GLN A 190 20.63 11.21 0.17
C GLN A 190 19.17 11.41 -0.26
N THR A 191 18.47 10.35 -0.66
CA THR A 191 17.08 10.41 -1.08
C THR A 191 16.19 10.08 0.10
N GLY A 192 15.41 11.05 0.58
CA GLY A 192 14.50 10.89 1.70
C GLY A 192 13.17 10.24 1.31
N LEU A 193 12.42 9.78 2.30
CA LEU A 193 11.13 9.11 2.14
C LEU A 193 10.11 9.99 1.39
N SER A 194 10.07 11.28 1.70
CA SER A 194 9.18 12.23 1.02
C SER A 194 9.49 12.38 -0.47
N GLU A 195 10.76 12.31 -0.85
CA GLU A 195 11.18 12.40 -2.25
C GLU A 195 10.91 11.09 -3.01
N MET A 196 11.15 9.93 -2.37
CA MET A 196 10.75 8.62 -2.91
C MET A 196 9.25 8.59 -3.18
N ALA A 197 8.45 9.08 -2.22
CA ALA A 197 7.01 9.17 -2.31
C ALA A 197 6.55 10.05 -3.48
N LEU A 198 7.17 11.23 -3.64
CA LEU A 198 6.92 12.13 -4.77
C LEU A 198 7.23 11.44 -6.11
N GLY A 199 8.33 10.70 -6.20
CA GLY A 199 8.65 9.97 -7.43
C GLY A 199 7.60 8.90 -7.78
N LEU A 200 7.12 8.16 -6.79
CA LEU A 200 6.14 7.08 -7.01
C LEU A 200 4.75 7.59 -7.38
N ILE A 201 4.28 8.70 -6.80
CA ILE A 201 2.93 9.20 -7.12
C ILE A 201 2.82 9.81 -8.52
N GLU A 202 3.93 10.13 -9.19
CA GLU A 202 3.92 10.58 -10.58
C GLU A 202 3.59 9.45 -11.57
N ASP A 203 3.75 8.18 -11.21
CA ASP A 203 3.36 7.05 -12.07
C ASP A 203 1.83 6.89 -12.10
N ASP A 204 1.23 6.98 -13.29
CA ASP A 204 -0.23 6.89 -13.50
C ASP A 204 -0.81 5.52 -13.08
N ARG A 205 0.03 4.51 -12.92
CA ARG A 205 -0.37 3.19 -12.42
C ARG A 205 -0.50 3.15 -10.89
N VAL A 206 0.03 4.14 -10.17
CA VAL A 206 -0.12 4.28 -8.73
C VAL A 206 -1.42 5.00 -8.40
N THR A 207 -2.29 4.35 -7.64
CA THR A 207 -3.62 4.87 -7.29
C THR A 207 -3.70 5.45 -5.88
N ALA A 208 -2.89 4.94 -4.96
CA ALA A 208 -2.77 5.41 -3.59
C ALA A 208 -1.36 5.11 -3.07
N LEU A 209 -0.93 5.84 -2.04
CA LEU A 209 0.38 5.69 -1.42
C LEU A 209 0.26 5.37 0.06
N GLY A 210 0.93 4.32 0.50
CA GLY A 210 1.07 3.94 1.90
C GLY A 210 2.49 4.15 2.40
N LEU A 211 2.64 4.81 3.54
CA LEU A 211 3.92 5.12 4.17
C LEU A 211 4.01 4.47 5.56
N HIS A 212 5.01 3.63 5.79
CA HIS A 212 5.40 3.20 7.14
C HIS A 212 6.59 4.06 7.57
N ILE A 213 6.38 4.87 8.61
CA ILE A 213 7.29 5.95 9.01
C ILE A 213 7.83 5.71 10.42
N GLU A 214 9.13 5.59 10.56
CA GLU A 214 9.86 5.63 11.82
C GLU A 214 10.23 7.08 12.16
N ALA A 215 10.78 7.82 11.18
CA ALA A 215 11.12 9.23 11.28
C ALA A 215 10.81 9.97 9.98
N PHE A 216 10.42 11.24 10.08
CA PHE A 216 10.24 12.13 8.92
C PHE A 216 11.61 12.62 8.45
N ASP A 217 11.81 12.62 7.13
CA ASP A 217 13.02 13.16 6.50
C ASP A 217 12.97 14.69 6.36
N SER A 218 11.84 15.24 5.94
CA SER A 218 11.71 16.67 5.65
C SER A 218 10.27 17.15 5.78
N VAL A 219 10.03 18.16 6.62
CA VAL A 219 8.74 18.83 6.73
C VAL A 219 8.30 19.38 5.37
N ALA A 220 9.17 20.16 4.72
CA ALA A 220 8.90 20.75 3.41
C ALA A 220 8.70 19.67 2.32
N GLY A 221 9.40 18.52 2.43
CA GLY A 221 9.22 17.38 1.54
C GLY A 221 7.82 16.78 1.65
N PHE A 222 7.35 16.57 2.87
CA PHE A 222 5.98 16.08 3.12
C PHE A 222 4.90 17.08 2.74
N GLU A 223 5.13 18.39 2.89
CA GLU A 223 4.21 19.43 2.41
C GLU A 223 4.07 19.39 0.88
N ARG A 224 5.18 19.28 0.16
CA ARG A 224 5.15 19.11 -1.31
C ARG A 224 4.44 17.81 -1.71
N LEU A 225 4.71 16.70 -1.00
CA LEU A 225 4.04 15.43 -1.24
C LEU A 225 2.52 15.55 -1.08
N ALA A 226 2.05 16.15 0.02
CA ALA A 226 0.63 16.32 0.30
C ALA A 226 -0.06 17.20 -0.75
N ALA A 227 0.56 18.31 -1.14
CA ALA A 227 0.07 19.18 -2.20
C ALA A 227 -0.04 18.45 -3.54
N ARG A 228 1.01 17.72 -3.93
CA ARG A 228 1.03 16.97 -5.20
C ARG A 228 0.05 15.81 -5.20
N ALA A 229 -0.09 15.10 -4.09
CA ALA A 229 -1.06 14.02 -3.91
C ALA A 229 -2.50 14.49 -4.12
N ARG A 230 -2.85 15.64 -3.54
CA ARG A 230 -4.16 16.28 -3.74
C ARG A 230 -4.39 16.68 -5.20
N GLU A 231 -3.40 17.28 -5.85
CA GLU A 231 -3.44 17.70 -7.26
C GLU A 231 -3.69 16.52 -8.19
N LEU A 232 -2.94 15.42 -7.98
CA LEU A 232 -3.08 14.17 -8.73
C LEU A 232 -4.28 13.32 -8.30
N LYS A 233 -4.99 13.68 -7.23
CA LYS A 233 -6.09 12.93 -6.61
C LYS A 233 -5.65 11.51 -6.18
N LYS A 234 -4.41 11.36 -5.72
CA LYS A 234 -3.83 10.12 -5.23
C LYS A 234 -3.69 10.19 -3.70
N PRO A 235 -4.56 9.51 -2.94
CA PRO A 235 -4.55 9.61 -1.48
C PRO A 235 -3.30 8.99 -0.87
N VAL A 236 -2.86 9.59 0.24
CA VAL A 236 -1.71 9.13 1.03
C VAL A 236 -2.18 8.76 2.43
N ILE A 237 -1.74 7.61 2.91
CA ILE A 237 -1.90 7.18 4.31
C ILE A 237 -0.55 6.93 4.95
N ALA A 238 -0.49 7.03 6.27
CA ALA A 238 0.73 6.79 7.02
C ALA A 238 0.50 5.95 8.27
N MET A 239 1.36 4.96 8.48
CA MET A 239 1.51 4.26 9.74
C MET A 239 2.78 4.79 10.43
N LYS A 240 2.61 5.71 11.40
CA LYS A 240 3.73 6.30 12.16
C LYS A 240 3.97 5.49 13.41
N VAL A 241 5.12 4.84 13.49
CA VAL A 241 5.59 4.08 14.67
C VAL A 241 6.39 4.95 15.63
N GLY A 242 6.73 4.44 16.81
CA GLY A 242 7.43 5.20 17.85
C GLY A 242 6.49 5.95 18.80
N ARG A 243 5.26 5.42 19.02
CA ARG A 243 4.26 6.02 19.94
C ARG A 243 4.60 5.77 21.40
N SER A 244 4.99 4.56 21.76
CA SER A 244 5.41 4.23 23.13
C SER A 244 6.86 4.64 23.38
N GLU A 245 7.23 4.79 24.67
CA GLU A 245 8.61 5.09 25.06
C GLU A 245 9.59 4.04 24.54
N GLN A 246 9.24 2.76 24.69
CA GLN A 246 10.05 1.65 24.18
C GLN A 246 10.23 1.70 22.67
N ALA A 247 9.17 2.02 21.93
CA ALA A 247 9.24 2.14 20.48
C ALA A 247 10.08 3.36 20.04
N ARG A 248 10.03 4.48 20.80
CA ARG A 248 10.87 5.65 20.52
C ARG A 248 12.35 5.34 20.72
N GLN A 249 12.70 4.67 21.83
CA GLN A 249 14.08 4.25 22.10
C GLN A 249 14.60 3.31 21.03
N ALA A 250 13.78 2.34 20.59
CA ALA A 250 14.13 1.46 19.48
C ALA A 250 14.35 2.23 18.17
N THR A 251 13.48 3.19 17.84
CA THR A 251 13.61 3.99 16.61
C THR A 251 14.89 4.84 16.62
N VAL A 252 15.22 5.49 17.73
CA VAL A 252 16.44 6.30 17.86
C VAL A 252 17.69 5.44 17.66
N SER A 253 17.72 4.23 18.24
CA SER A 253 18.86 3.32 18.10
C SER A 253 19.00 2.73 16.69
N HIS A 254 17.90 2.65 15.91
CA HIS A 254 17.92 2.06 14.56
C HIS A 254 18.16 3.05 13.43
N THR A 255 17.71 4.29 13.58
CA THR A 255 17.72 5.26 12.46
C THR A 255 18.60 6.47 12.71
N ALA A 256 19.23 6.58 13.91
CA ALA A 256 19.94 7.78 14.37
C ALA A 256 19.11 9.08 14.25
N SER A 257 17.77 8.96 14.14
CA SER A 257 16.85 10.06 13.89
C SER A 257 16.11 10.44 15.17
N LEU A 258 15.95 11.74 15.42
CA LEU A 258 15.08 12.23 16.49
C LEU A 258 13.62 11.90 16.16
N ALA A 259 13.07 10.89 16.81
CA ALA A 259 11.63 10.63 16.76
C ALA A 259 10.90 11.80 17.45
N GLY A 260 10.22 12.64 16.70
CA GLY A 260 9.35 13.68 17.26
C GLY A 260 8.26 13.09 18.16
N SER A 261 7.61 13.93 18.99
CA SER A 261 6.51 13.44 19.82
C SER A 261 5.37 12.85 18.96
N ASP A 262 4.70 11.84 19.47
CA ASP A 262 3.57 11.21 18.78
C ASP A 262 2.46 12.21 18.47
N ALA A 263 2.16 13.12 19.42
CA ALA A 263 1.18 14.17 19.25
C ALA A 263 1.54 15.14 18.10
N ALA A 264 2.83 15.55 18.03
CA ALA A 264 3.30 16.43 16.95
C ALA A 264 3.23 15.72 15.58
N SER A 265 3.63 14.45 15.53
CA SER A 265 3.52 13.63 14.32
C SER A 265 2.06 13.49 13.85
N GLY A 266 1.13 13.23 14.77
CA GLY A 266 -0.30 13.15 14.48
C GLY A 266 -0.87 14.47 13.98
N ALA A 267 -0.53 15.59 14.63
CA ALA A 267 -0.95 16.93 14.22
C ALA A 267 -0.40 17.30 12.83
N PHE A 268 0.85 16.94 12.55
CA PHE A 268 1.50 17.17 11.26
C PHE A 268 0.80 16.40 10.13
N LEU A 269 0.60 15.10 10.28
CA LEU A 269 -0.12 14.29 9.29
C LEU A 269 -1.54 14.78 9.07
N LYS A 270 -2.25 15.13 10.15
CA LYS A 270 -3.61 15.70 10.07
C LYS A 270 -3.63 17.00 9.28
N ARG A 271 -2.70 17.93 9.53
CA ARG A 271 -2.57 19.19 8.79
C ARG A 271 -2.36 18.95 7.28
N LEU A 272 -1.60 17.92 6.95
CA LEU A 272 -1.32 17.56 5.55
C LEU A 272 -2.47 16.81 4.87
N GLY A 273 -3.53 16.41 5.59
CA GLY A 273 -4.60 15.58 5.04
C GLY A 273 -4.15 14.14 4.75
N ILE A 274 -3.09 13.68 5.41
CA ILE A 274 -2.60 12.30 5.36
C ILE A 274 -3.26 11.52 6.51
N ALA A 275 -4.02 10.48 6.18
CA ALA A 275 -4.69 9.68 7.21
C ALA A 275 -3.69 8.81 7.96
N ARG A 276 -3.78 8.81 9.29
CA ARG A 276 -2.95 7.96 10.14
C ARG A 276 -3.66 6.65 10.43
N ILE A 277 -2.93 5.55 10.29
CA ILE A 277 -3.37 4.17 10.54
C ILE A 277 -2.47 3.55 11.60
N ASP A 278 -3.05 2.77 12.51
CA ASP A 278 -2.34 2.25 13.69
C ASP A 278 -2.02 0.75 13.61
N SER A 279 -2.47 0.03 12.57
CA SER A 279 -2.18 -1.40 12.39
C SER A 279 -1.90 -1.77 10.93
N ILE A 280 -1.08 -2.80 10.72
CA ILE A 280 -0.77 -3.31 9.36
C ILE A 280 -2.03 -3.83 8.66
N PRO A 281 -2.92 -4.61 9.31
CA PRO A 281 -4.16 -5.02 8.66
C PRO A 281 -5.01 -3.84 8.20
N ALA A 282 -5.29 -2.86 9.05
CA ALA A 282 -6.06 -1.67 8.68
C ALA A 282 -5.36 -0.83 7.59
N PHE A 283 -4.02 -0.80 7.56
CA PHE A 283 -3.24 -0.13 6.51
C PHE A 283 -3.50 -0.77 5.13
N ILE A 284 -3.49 -2.10 5.06
CA ILE A 284 -3.78 -2.84 3.82
C ILE A 284 -5.23 -2.62 3.38
N GLU A 285 -6.20 -2.72 4.31
CA GLU A 285 -7.62 -2.53 3.99
C GLU A 285 -7.91 -1.09 3.54
N THR A 286 -7.26 -0.11 4.17
CA THR A 286 -7.40 1.30 3.78
C THR A 286 -6.86 1.55 2.37
N LEU A 287 -5.68 1.02 2.04
CA LEU A 287 -5.12 1.13 0.69
C LEU A 287 -6.02 0.47 -0.35
N LYS A 288 -6.61 -0.67 -0.03
CA LYS A 288 -7.54 -1.39 -0.91
C LYS A 288 -8.82 -0.59 -1.16
N LEU A 289 -9.41 -0.01 -0.10
CA LEU A 289 -10.57 0.87 -0.22
C LEU A 289 -10.23 2.09 -1.09
N LEU A 290 -9.13 2.77 -0.80
CA LEU A 290 -8.70 3.94 -1.55
C LEU A 290 -8.35 3.64 -3.01
N HIS A 291 -7.79 2.45 -3.28
CA HIS A 291 -7.49 2.02 -4.65
C HIS A 291 -8.75 1.95 -5.53
N ILE A 292 -9.85 1.43 -4.99
CA ILE A 292 -11.09 1.21 -5.74
C ILE A 292 -12.00 2.44 -5.72
N THR A 293 -12.19 3.05 -4.54
CA THR A 293 -13.19 4.11 -4.38
C THR A 293 -12.61 5.53 -4.40
N GLY A 294 -11.28 5.67 -4.22
CA GLY A 294 -10.70 6.94 -3.82
C GLY A 294 -11.19 7.38 -2.43
N PRO A 295 -10.91 8.61 -2.01
CA PRO A 295 -11.43 9.18 -0.77
C PRO A 295 -12.97 9.19 -0.74
N LEU A 296 -13.54 9.03 0.46
CA LEU A 296 -14.99 9.09 0.64
C LEU A 296 -15.46 10.54 0.83
N PRO A 297 -16.68 10.89 0.34
CA PRO A 297 -17.20 12.23 0.51
C PRO A 297 -17.49 12.62 1.96
N GLY A 298 -17.77 11.66 2.84
CA GLY A 298 -18.12 11.94 4.23
C GLY A 298 -18.03 10.67 5.09
N TYR A 299 -18.64 10.74 6.26
CA TYR A 299 -18.53 9.74 7.33
C TYR A 299 -19.78 8.88 7.49
N THR A 300 -20.74 8.98 6.56
CA THR A 300 -22.02 8.24 6.66
C THR A 300 -21.92 6.88 5.98
N LEU A 301 -22.26 5.84 6.72
CA LEU A 301 -22.23 4.45 6.29
C LEU A 301 -23.62 3.84 6.28
N SER A 302 -23.86 2.89 5.38
CA SER A 302 -24.91 1.89 5.58
C SER A 302 -24.27 0.50 5.69
N SER A 303 -24.93 -0.39 6.42
CA SER A 303 -24.55 -1.79 6.48
C SER A 303 -25.77 -2.69 6.38
N MET A 304 -25.61 -3.82 5.71
CA MET A 304 -26.61 -4.85 5.53
C MET A 304 -26.01 -6.21 5.87
N SER A 305 -26.76 -7.05 6.59
CA SER A 305 -26.40 -8.44 6.87
C SER A 305 -27.65 -9.31 6.98
N CYS A 306 -27.49 -10.62 6.90
CA CYS A 306 -28.61 -11.55 7.13
C CYS A 306 -28.78 -11.94 8.61
N SER A 307 -28.05 -11.26 9.50
CA SER A 307 -27.95 -11.62 10.93
C SER A 307 -27.99 -10.37 11.80
N GLY A 308 -28.89 -10.38 12.80
CA GLY A 308 -28.97 -9.33 13.83
C GLY A 308 -27.68 -9.24 14.67
N GLY A 309 -26.97 -10.35 14.85
CA GLY A 309 -25.67 -10.36 15.52
C GLY A 309 -24.63 -9.54 14.77
N GLU A 310 -24.51 -9.74 13.46
CA GLU A 310 -23.59 -8.98 12.61
C GLU A 310 -23.97 -7.49 12.54
N ALA A 311 -25.27 -7.18 12.42
CA ALA A 311 -25.76 -5.80 12.45
C ALA A 311 -25.38 -5.10 13.75
N SER A 312 -25.48 -5.79 14.89
CA SER A 312 -25.09 -5.27 16.21
C SER A 312 -23.58 -5.04 16.30
N VAL A 313 -22.75 -6.00 15.87
CA VAL A 313 -21.28 -5.86 15.86
C VAL A 313 -20.86 -4.71 14.95
N MET A 314 -21.51 -4.52 13.80
CA MET A 314 -21.25 -3.39 12.91
C MET A 314 -21.56 -2.06 13.60
N ALA A 315 -22.70 -1.95 14.30
CA ALA A 315 -23.09 -0.75 15.03
C ALA A 315 -22.09 -0.43 16.15
N ASP A 316 -21.75 -1.42 16.97
CA ASP A 316 -20.78 -1.27 18.07
C ASP A 316 -19.38 -0.90 17.56
N SER A 317 -19.00 -1.38 16.39
CA SER A 317 -17.70 -1.07 15.79
C SER A 317 -17.57 0.40 15.31
N ALA A 318 -18.67 1.12 15.18
CA ALA A 318 -18.66 2.55 14.89
C ALA A 318 -18.48 3.42 16.16
N GLU A 319 -18.69 2.85 17.34
CA GLU A 319 -18.59 3.59 18.60
C GLU A 319 -17.17 4.14 18.82
N GLY A 320 -17.09 5.41 19.19
CA GLY A 320 -15.81 6.10 19.37
C GLY A 320 -15.10 6.52 18.06
N ARG A 321 -15.66 6.20 16.89
CA ARG A 321 -15.16 6.64 15.58
C ARG A 321 -15.97 7.82 15.02
N LEU A 322 -15.45 8.48 13.98
CA LEU A 322 -16.15 9.56 13.27
C LEU A 322 -17.15 9.00 12.23
N VAL A 323 -16.88 7.83 11.69
CA VAL A 323 -17.84 7.12 10.84
C VAL A 323 -19.06 6.70 11.64
N ARG A 324 -20.23 6.77 11.01
CA ARG A 324 -21.50 6.50 11.71
C ARG A 324 -22.53 5.87 10.78
N PHE A 325 -23.44 5.14 11.36
CA PHE A 325 -24.66 4.63 10.75
C PHE A 325 -25.82 5.56 11.12
N PRO A 326 -26.16 6.57 10.29
CA PRO A 326 -27.23 7.50 10.62
C PRO A 326 -28.59 6.78 10.65
N LEU A 327 -29.52 7.29 11.48
CA LEU A 327 -30.91 6.88 11.44
C LEU A 327 -31.48 7.14 10.05
N LEU A 328 -32.28 6.20 9.56
CA LEU A 328 -32.96 6.37 8.29
C LEU A 328 -34.09 7.40 8.43
N ALA A 329 -34.18 8.33 7.50
CA ALA A 329 -35.33 9.22 7.38
C ALA A 329 -36.62 8.42 7.17
N ASP A 330 -37.76 8.90 7.67
CA ASP A 330 -39.01 8.16 7.66
C ASP A 330 -39.43 7.66 6.27
N GLN A 331 -39.29 8.52 5.25
CA GLN A 331 -39.58 8.14 3.86
C GLN A 331 -38.66 7.02 3.37
N HIS A 332 -37.34 7.12 3.66
CA HIS A 332 -36.37 6.08 3.28
C HIS A 332 -36.62 4.78 4.05
N ARG A 333 -36.92 4.87 5.35
CA ARG A 333 -37.30 3.72 6.17
C ARG A 333 -38.55 3.01 5.63
N ALA A 334 -39.59 3.79 5.24
CA ALA A 334 -40.80 3.24 4.64
C ALA A 334 -40.52 2.58 3.30
N HIS A 335 -39.63 3.16 2.48
CA HIS A 335 -39.21 2.58 1.21
C HIS A 335 -38.49 1.23 1.41
N VAL A 336 -37.51 1.15 2.30
CA VAL A 336 -36.84 -0.12 2.64
C VAL A 336 -37.86 -1.12 3.20
N LYS A 337 -38.76 -0.67 4.09
CA LYS A 337 -39.80 -1.53 4.67
C LYS A 337 -40.73 -2.14 3.63
N SER A 338 -41.02 -1.44 2.54
CA SER A 338 -41.90 -1.94 1.48
C SER A 338 -41.31 -3.14 0.70
N THR A 339 -40.02 -3.38 0.80
CA THR A 339 -39.31 -4.51 0.17
C THR A 339 -39.15 -5.72 1.10
N LEU A 340 -39.49 -5.56 2.38
CA LEU A 340 -39.31 -6.58 3.43
C LEU A 340 -40.64 -7.00 4.02
N GLY A 341 -40.70 -8.23 4.53
CA GLY A 341 -41.87 -8.75 5.22
C GLY A 341 -42.19 -7.99 6.51
N PRO A 342 -43.39 -8.18 7.09
CA PRO A 342 -43.87 -7.43 8.26
C PRO A 342 -43.02 -7.66 9.51
N LEU A 343 -42.34 -8.79 9.60
CA LEU A 343 -41.55 -9.20 10.77
C LEU A 343 -40.16 -8.55 10.86
N VAL A 344 -39.69 -7.88 9.80
CA VAL A 344 -38.35 -7.25 9.75
C VAL A 344 -38.42 -5.82 10.29
N ALA A 345 -37.63 -5.53 11.31
CA ALA A 345 -37.38 -4.16 11.77
C ALA A 345 -36.37 -3.47 10.86
N VAL A 346 -36.70 -2.27 10.38
CA VAL A 346 -35.81 -1.52 9.49
C VAL A 346 -35.00 -0.51 10.29
N ALA A 347 -33.68 -0.69 10.24
CA ALA A 347 -32.68 0.14 10.90
C ALA A 347 -31.44 0.31 9.99
N ASN A 348 -30.44 1.04 10.44
CA ASN A 348 -29.10 1.10 9.87
C ASN A 348 -28.09 0.95 11.02
N PRO A 349 -27.33 -0.15 11.11
CA PRO A 349 -27.26 -1.32 10.20
C PRO A 349 -28.56 -2.09 10.02
N LEU A 350 -28.79 -2.64 8.82
CA LEU A 350 -29.98 -3.41 8.47
C LEU A 350 -29.70 -4.92 8.61
N ASP A 351 -30.46 -5.59 9.49
CA ASP A 351 -30.64 -7.05 9.42
C ASP A 351 -31.81 -7.34 8.47
N TYR A 352 -31.51 -7.82 7.25
CA TYR A 352 -32.57 -8.18 6.29
C TYR A 352 -33.13 -9.59 6.50
N HIS A 353 -32.60 -10.33 7.48
CA HIS A 353 -32.94 -11.71 7.83
C HIS A 353 -32.72 -12.72 6.70
N THR A 354 -32.78 -13.99 7.03
CA THR A 354 -32.70 -15.09 6.05
C THR A 354 -33.95 -15.27 5.22
N PHE A 355 -35.02 -14.49 5.45
CA PHE A 355 -36.31 -14.62 4.74
C PHE A 355 -36.19 -14.36 3.23
N ILE A 356 -35.29 -13.51 2.82
CA ILE A 356 -35.02 -13.19 1.41
C ILE A 356 -33.71 -13.82 0.91
N TRP A 357 -33.00 -14.59 1.75
CA TRP A 357 -31.77 -15.26 1.36
C TRP A 357 -31.99 -16.17 0.14
N ASN A 358 -31.04 -16.15 -0.80
CA ASN A 358 -31.11 -16.85 -2.08
C ASN A 358 -32.29 -16.45 -3.00
N ASN A 359 -33.03 -15.40 -2.66
CA ASN A 359 -34.02 -14.79 -3.54
C ASN A 359 -33.41 -13.51 -4.14
N GLU A 360 -32.65 -13.66 -5.21
CA GLU A 360 -31.89 -12.56 -5.85
C GLU A 360 -32.79 -11.34 -6.19
N PRO A 361 -34.02 -11.49 -6.76
CA PRO A 361 -34.91 -10.35 -7.00
C PRO A 361 -35.30 -9.61 -5.70
N ALA A 362 -35.63 -10.33 -4.63
CA ALA A 362 -36.02 -9.73 -3.35
C ALA A 362 -34.82 -9.03 -2.69
N MET A 363 -33.64 -9.67 -2.67
CA MET A 363 -32.40 -9.06 -2.18
C MET A 363 -32.05 -7.80 -3.01
N THR A 364 -32.16 -7.86 -4.33
CA THR A 364 -31.91 -6.70 -5.21
C THR A 364 -32.83 -5.52 -4.87
N ALA A 365 -34.11 -5.77 -4.68
CA ALA A 365 -35.08 -4.74 -4.29
C ALA A 365 -34.72 -4.09 -2.93
N THR A 366 -34.43 -4.92 -1.94
CA THR A 366 -34.07 -4.46 -0.58
C THR A 366 -32.75 -3.69 -0.57
N PHE A 367 -31.71 -4.22 -1.20
CA PHE A 367 -30.40 -3.58 -1.24
C PHE A 367 -30.44 -2.27 -2.05
N THR A 368 -31.18 -2.23 -3.17
CA THR A 368 -31.38 -0.99 -3.93
C THR A 368 -32.08 0.07 -3.10
N ALA A 369 -33.15 -0.31 -2.38
CA ALA A 369 -33.84 0.59 -1.49
C ALA A 369 -32.93 1.13 -0.38
N MET A 370 -32.12 0.27 0.27
CA MET A 370 -31.21 0.68 1.33
C MET A 370 -30.12 1.61 0.83
N VAL A 371 -29.46 1.27 -0.28
CA VAL A 371 -28.37 2.05 -0.90
C VAL A 371 -28.84 3.42 -1.39
N SER A 372 -30.14 3.56 -1.74
CA SER A 372 -30.71 4.85 -2.21
C SER A 372 -30.69 5.94 -1.16
N GLY A 373 -30.33 5.64 0.10
CA GLY A 373 -30.20 6.64 1.19
C GLY A 373 -29.04 7.61 1.05
N GLY A 374 -28.17 7.45 0.05
CA GLY A 374 -27.09 8.40 -0.24
C GLY A 374 -25.93 8.39 0.76
N PHE A 375 -25.60 7.22 1.27
CA PHE A 375 -24.46 7.03 2.19
C PHE A 375 -23.12 7.12 1.44
N ASP A 376 -22.09 7.57 2.14
CA ASP A 376 -20.74 7.72 1.57
C ASP A 376 -20.08 6.38 1.22
N LEU A 377 -20.41 5.32 1.99
CA LEU A 377 -20.04 3.94 1.69
C LEU A 377 -21.15 3.00 2.16
N ASN A 378 -21.48 2.03 1.31
CA ASN A 378 -22.43 0.99 1.62
C ASN A 378 -21.69 -0.34 1.84
N MET A 379 -21.97 -1.02 2.94
CA MET A 379 -21.30 -2.25 3.32
C MET A 379 -22.28 -3.42 3.32
N LEU A 380 -21.85 -4.55 2.79
CA LEU A 380 -22.54 -5.83 2.94
C LEU A 380 -21.63 -6.74 3.75
N VAL A 381 -22.08 -7.15 4.95
CA VAL A 381 -21.38 -8.16 5.75
C VAL A 381 -21.68 -9.52 5.15
N LEU A 382 -20.64 -10.21 4.73
CA LEU A 382 -20.77 -11.48 4.03
C LEU A 382 -19.53 -12.34 4.26
N ASP A 383 -19.69 -13.39 5.05
CA ASP A 383 -18.67 -14.41 5.28
C ASP A 383 -18.90 -15.59 4.35
N PHE A 384 -17.91 -15.90 3.52
CA PHE A 384 -17.98 -17.05 2.62
C PHE A 384 -17.79 -18.37 3.39
N PRO A 385 -18.53 -19.40 3.02
CA PRO A 385 -18.31 -20.72 3.58
C PRO A 385 -17.00 -21.31 3.06
N ARG A 386 -16.47 -22.27 3.77
CA ARG A 386 -15.29 -23.02 3.34
C ARG A 386 -15.58 -23.80 2.05
N PRO A 387 -14.92 -23.51 0.92
CA PRO A 387 -15.23 -24.13 -0.37
C PRO A 387 -14.87 -25.63 -0.41
N ASP A 388 -13.96 -26.08 0.49
CA ASP A 388 -13.57 -27.49 0.64
C ASP A 388 -14.65 -28.34 1.32
N ARG A 389 -15.70 -27.74 1.91
CA ARG A 389 -16.73 -28.42 2.69
C ARG A 389 -18.16 -27.99 2.38
N CYS A 390 -18.35 -26.84 1.77
CA CYS A 390 -19.66 -26.21 1.59
C CYS A 390 -19.82 -25.64 0.17
N SER A 391 -21.09 -25.49 -0.27
CA SER A 391 -21.41 -24.78 -1.50
C SER A 391 -21.35 -23.27 -1.29
N VAL A 392 -20.84 -22.53 -2.29
CA VAL A 392 -20.79 -21.06 -2.32
C VAL A 392 -21.82 -20.43 -3.25
N THR A 393 -22.69 -21.22 -3.86
CA THR A 393 -23.60 -20.77 -4.94
C THR A 393 -24.50 -19.63 -4.52
N ASP A 394 -25.09 -19.73 -3.31
CA ASP A 394 -26.05 -18.74 -2.79
C ASP A 394 -25.38 -17.39 -2.49
N TRP A 395 -24.10 -17.40 -2.15
CA TRP A 395 -23.31 -16.17 -1.89
C TRP A 395 -23.16 -15.33 -3.14
N TRP A 396 -22.98 -15.94 -4.29
CA TRP A 396 -22.88 -15.22 -5.56
C TRP A 396 -24.19 -14.55 -5.96
N ALA A 397 -25.35 -15.11 -5.62
CA ALA A 397 -26.64 -14.47 -5.80
C ALA A 397 -26.74 -13.17 -4.96
N THR A 398 -26.27 -13.22 -3.73
CA THR A 398 -26.22 -12.05 -2.83
C THR A 398 -25.29 -10.96 -3.36
N LEU A 399 -24.12 -11.35 -3.87
CA LEU A 399 -23.18 -10.41 -4.49
C LEU A 399 -23.75 -9.73 -5.74
N ARG A 400 -24.45 -10.48 -6.63
CA ARG A 400 -25.10 -9.89 -7.81
C ARG A 400 -26.20 -8.91 -7.46
N ALA A 401 -26.99 -9.22 -6.41
CA ALA A 401 -28.00 -8.33 -5.89
C ALA A 401 -27.39 -7.02 -5.36
N PHE A 402 -26.30 -7.11 -4.61
CA PHE A 402 -25.59 -5.93 -4.09
C PHE A 402 -24.92 -5.11 -5.19
N GLU A 403 -24.24 -5.75 -6.13
CA GLU A 403 -23.67 -5.11 -7.33
C GLU A 403 -24.73 -4.32 -8.11
N SER A 404 -25.90 -4.92 -8.34
CA SER A 404 -27.03 -4.28 -9.02
C SER A 404 -27.50 -3.04 -8.25
N ALA A 405 -27.62 -3.12 -6.93
CA ALA A 405 -28.02 -2.01 -6.08
C ALA A 405 -26.99 -0.85 -6.14
N LEU A 406 -25.68 -1.15 -6.09
CA LEU A 406 -24.63 -0.15 -6.20
C LEU A 406 -24.63 0.54 -7.57
N LYS A 407 -24.75 -0.22 -8.65
CA LYS A 407 -24.81 0.31 -10.02
C LYS A 407 -26.01 1.22 -10.24
N SER A 408 -27.20 0.79 -9.77
CA SER A 408 -28.45 1.56 -9.91
C SER A 408 -28.39 2.92 -9.20
N ASN A 409 -27.69 2.99 -8.08
CA ASN A 409 -27.56 4.21 -7.28
C ASN A 409 -26.24 4.96 -7.53
N LYS A 410 -25.34 4.46 -8.40
CA LYS A 410 -23.97 4.98 -8.60
C LYS A 410 -23.21 5.13 -7.28
N ALA A 411 -23.40 4.18 -6.39
CA ALA A 411 -22.92 4.20 -5.03
C ALA A 411 -21.61 3.41 -4.86
N LYS A 412 -20.82 3.77 -3.85
CA LYS A 412 -19.63 3.02 -3.44
C LYS A 412 -20.01 1.89 -2.51
N GLY A 413 -19.39 0.72 -2.67
CA GLY A 413 -19.72 -0.45 -1.87
C GLY A 413 -18.53 -1.29 -1.46
N ALA A 414 -18.66 -1.97 -0.32
CA ALA A 414 -17.69 -2.90 0.21
C ALA A 414 -18.35 -4.20 0.68
N ILE A 415 -17.66 -5.31 0.50
CA ILE A 415 -17.98 -6.59 1.12
C ILE A 415 -17.08 -6.71 2.35
N VAL A 416 -17.68 -6.90 3.51
CA VAL A 416 -16.96 -6.99 4.79
C VAL A 416 -17.08 -8.41 5.33
N SER A 417 -15.97 -9.10 5.52
CA SER A 417 -15.99 -10.37 6.26
C SER A 417 -15.84 -10.12 7.76
N SER A 418 -16.62 -10.79 8.60
CA SER A 418 -16.47 -10.70 10.05
C SER A 418 -15.18 -11.38 10.52
N LEU A 419 -14.80 -12.48 9.87
CA LEU A 419 -13.53 -13.16 10.04
C LEU A 419 -12.70 -13.06 8.75
N PRO A 420 -11.44 -12.61 8.83
CA PRO A 420 -10.57 -12.49 7.64
C PRO A 420 -10.48 -13.77 6.80
N GLU A 421 -10.49 -14.93 7.44
CA GLU A 421 -10.40 -16.24 6.82
C GLU A 421 -11.63 -16.60 5.97
N ASN A 422 -12.76 -15.91 6.19
CA ASN A 422 -14.02 -16.17 5.50
C ASN A 422 -14.20 -15.33 4.22
N LEU A 423 -13.13 -14.70 3.73
CA LEU A 423 -13.11 -14.06 2.41
C LEU A 423 -11.90 -14.59 1.62
N PRO A 424 -12.09 -15.58 0.76
CA PRO A 424 -11.02 -16.20 0.00
C PRO A 424 -10.32 -15.22 -0.94
N GLU A 425 -8.98 -15.31 -1.02
CA GLU A 425 -8.15 -14.43 -1.86
C GLU A 425 -8.55 -14.49 -3.34
N GLU A 426 -8.92 -15.66 -3.84
CA GLU A 426 -9.31 -15.87 -5.23
C GLU A 426 -10.53 -15.05 -5.65
N TYR A 427 -11.40 -14.63 -4.71
CA TYR A 427 -12.57 -13.81 -5.04
C TYR A 427 -12.28 -12.31 -5.04
N THR A 428 -11.16 -11.88 -4.47
CA THR A 428 -10.88 -10.46 -4.28
C THR A 428 -10.75 -9.69 -5.57
N ALA A 429 -10.05 -10.24 -6.56
CA ALA A 429 -9.88 -9.60 -7.86
C ALA A 429 -11.22 -9.43 -8.59
N GLU A 430 -12.08 -10.44 -8.55
CA GLU A 430 -13.42 -10.39 -9.16
C GLU A 430 -14.32 -9.37 -8.48
N LEU A 431 -14.31 -9.32 -7.14
CA LEU A 431 -15.08 -8.33 -6.37
C LEU A 431 -14.65 -6.90 -6.71
N MET A 432 -13.34 -6.65 -6.76
CA MET A 432 -12.81 -5.34 -7.13
C MET A 432 -13.15 -4.95 -8.56
N ALA A 433 -13.07 -5.88 -9.52
CA ALA A 433 -13.45 -5.64 -10.90
C ALA A 433 -14.95 -5.30 -11.05
N ARG A 434 -15.79 -5.77 -10.12
CA ARG A 434 -17.23 -5.42 -10.04
C ARG A 434 -17.49 -4.12 -9.25
N GLY A 435 -16.44 -3.44 -8.76
CA GLY A 435 -16.56 -2.20 -7.99
C GLY A 435 -16.95 -2.41 -6.50
N MET A 436 -16.85 -3.63 -5.99
CA MET A 436 -17.07 -3.98 -4.59
C MET A 436 -15.72 -4.20 -3.90
N VAL A 437 -15.42 -3.43 -2.85
CA VAL A 437 -14.15 -3.54 -2.14
C VAL A 437 -14.19 -4.68 -1.14
N PRO A 438 -13.38 -5.75 -1.27
CA PRO A 438 -13.30 -6.80 -0.27
C PRO A 438 -12.51 -6.32 0.96
N LEU A 439 -13.15 -6.15 2.11
CA LEU A 439 -12.54 -5.72 3.37
C LEU A 439 -12.53 -6.87 4.39
N PHE A 440 -11.36 -7.16 4.92
CA PHE A 440 -11.08 -8.29 5.79
C PHE A 440 -11.07 -7.85 7.26
N GLY A 441 -12.17 -8.12 7.95
CA GLY A 441 -12.39 -7.74 9.34
C GLY A 441 -13.22 -6.47 9.52
N ILE A 442 -14.16 -6.50 10.46
CA ILE A 442 -15.08 -5.39 10.71
C ILE A 442 -14.33 -4.16 11.24
N SER A 443 -13.41 -4.35 12.20
CA SER A 443 -12.66 -3.24 12.78
C SER A 443 -11.78 -2.56 11.74
N GLU A 444 -11.10 -3.33 10.91
CA GLU A 444 -10.26 -2.85 9.80
C GLU A 444 -11.08 -2.11 8.74
N ALA A 445 -12.29 -2.60 8.45
CA ALA A 445 -13.21 -1.94 7.52
C ALA A 445 -13.67 -0.57 8.04
N MET A 446 -13.94 -0.45 9.35
CA MET A 446 -14.28 0.83 9.99
C MET A 446 -13.09 1.81 9.96
N ASP A 447 -11.88 1.34 10.27
CA ASP A 447 -10.67 2.16 10.22
C ASP A 447 -10.39 2.64 8.80
N ALA A 448 -10.55 1.76 7.80
CA ALA A 448 -10.41 2.10 6.39
C ALA A 448 -11.44 3.15 5.93
N ALA A 449 -12.70 2.97 6.30
CA ALA A 449 -13.76 3.92 5.97
C ALA A 449 -13.51 5.30 6.62
N GLN A 450 -13.08 5.32 7.90
CA GLN A 450 -12.76 6.56 8.60
C GLN A 450 -11.58 7.28 7.97
N ALA A 451 -10.53 6.57 7.61
CA ALA A 451 -9.35 7.12 6.97
C ALA A 451 -9.69 7.72 5.59
N ALA A 452 -10.45 6.98 4.77
CA ALA A 452 -10.88 7.44 3.46
C ALA A 452 -11.79 8.67 3.54
N ALA A 453 -12.68 8.71 4.54
CA ALA A 453 -13.55 9.86 4.82
C ALA A 453 -12.75 11.08 5.30
N PHE A 454 -11.76 10.87 6.17
CA PHE A 454 -10.87 11.92 6.64
C PHE A 454 -10.12 12.57 5.46
N ILE A 455 -9.54 11.80 4.54
CA ILE A 455 -8.85 12.34 3.37
C ILE A 455 -9.81 13.14 2.50
N GLY A 456 -11.01 12.61 2.25
CA GLY A 456 -12.02 13.33 1.47
C GLY A 456 -12.48 14.64 2.11
N TRP A 457 -12.61 14.67 3.43
CA TRP A 457 -12.87 15.89 4.17
C TRP A 457 -11.68 16.87 4.05
N ALA A 458 -10.46 16.42 4.35
CA ALA A 458 -9.26 17.25 4.31
C ALA A 458 -8.99 17.88 2.93
N TRP A 459 -9.37 17.20 1.86
CA TRP A 459 -9.19 17.73 0.50
C TRP A 459 -10.22 18.79 0.10
N ARG A 460 -11.34 18.91 0.81
CA ARG A 460 -12.33 19.96 0.60
C ARG A 460 -12.07 21.22 1.42
N GLU A 461 -11.42 21.07 2.57
CA GLU A 461 -11.04 22.21 3.39
C GLU A 461 -9.97 23.06 2.69
N PRO A 462 -10.08 24.39 2.68
CA PRO A 462 -9.02 25.27 2.22
C PRO A 462 -7.79 25.12 3.13
N GLN A 463 -6.60 25.03 2.53
CA GLN A 463 -5.33 24.98 3.27
C GLN A 463 -4.86 26.36 3.67
#